data_4c09596eea805a4b549895a02d2cc7f3
#
_entry.id   4c09596eea805a4b549895a02d2cc7f3
#
_cell.length_a   1.000
_cell.length_b   1.000
_cell.length_c   1.000
_cell.angle_alpha   90.00
_cell.angle_beta   90.00
_cell.angle_gamma   90.00
#
_symmetry.space_group_name_H-M   'P 1'
#
loop_
_entity.id
_entity.type
_entity.pdbx_description
1 polymer ?
#
loop_
_entity_poly.entity_id
_entity_poly.type
_entity_poly.pdbx_seq_one_letter_code
_entity_poly.pdbx_strand_id
1 'polypeptide(L)'
;YAKQVMQQMQIMEDHYRQREDSRKYFSVSTQHYTFTAQAFVELVREYGGDDYEFSLLEERTSKIIENVKNLKSEIGVLYLSHFNETVIRKILKEENLTFQPLFTVKPHVFLARRHPLAEKSLVQVADLAAFPCVTFDQGDENSFYFTEELFSERSLPKHLLVTDRAAVVDFLIHLEAYTIATGVLPSYLHGQDIVARPLATDERMTVGAVQRGDRITSAPGQTFLAALEKVARGIEKERRRTGDELEGEDAD
;
A
#
# COMPACT_ATOMS: atom_id res chain seq x y z
N TYR A 1 -6.02 -24.92 -1.32
CA TYR A 1 -6.19 -25.58 0.00
C TYR A 1 -4.93 -26.32 0.43
N ALA A 2 -4.33 -27.22 -0.37
CA ALA A 2 -3.12 -27.97 0.02
C ALA A 2 -1.93 -27.02 0.35
N LYS A 3 -1.70 -26.00 -0.48
CA LYS A 3 -0.68 -24.97 -0.25
C LYS A 3 -0.91 -24.20 1.06
N GLN A 4 -2.15 -23.88 1.38
CA GLN A 4 -2.52 -23.20 2.63
C GLN A 4 -2.27 -24.09 3.86
N VAL A 5 -2.59 -25.38 3.76
CA VAL A 5 -2.29 -26.33 4.83
C VAL A 5 -0.79 -26.46 5.03
N MET A 6 -0.02 -26.58 3.96
CA MET A 6 1.45 -26.63 4.01
C MET A 6 2.04 -25.38 4.67
N GLN A 7 1.54 -24.21 4.32
CA GLN A 7 1.97 -22.94 4.91
C GLN A 7 1.66 -22.88 6.42
N GLN A 8 0.48 -23.35 6.83
CA GLN A 8 0.11 -23.42 8.24
C GLN A 8 0.96 -24.43 9.02
N MET A 9 1.22 -25.60 8.43
CA MET A 9 2.12 -26.59 9.03
C MET A 9 3.54 -26.02 9.18
N GLN A 10 4.03 -25.30 8.17
CA GLN A 10 5.33 -24.65 8.21
C GLN A 10 5.43 -23.64 9.36
N ILE A 11 4.43 -22.76 9.52
CA ILE A 11 4.39 -21.80 10.65
C ILE A 11 4.43 -22.53 11.99
N MET A 12 3.75 -23.66 12.11
CA MET A 12 3.80 -24.50 13.31
C MET A 12 5.17 -25.15 13.49
N GLU A 13 5.75 -25.69 12.43
CA GLU A 13 7.08 -26.34 12.48
C GLU A 13 8.18 -25.33 12.79
N ASP A 14 8.16 -24.14 12.20
CA ASP A 14 9.12 -23.05 12.47
C ASP A 14 9.02 -22.57 13.93
N HIS A 15 7.83 -22.60 14.51
CA HIS A 15 7.62 -22.28 15.93
C HIS A 15 8.17 -23.36 16.88
N TYR A 16 8.15 -24.64 16.47
CA TYR A 16 8.54 -25.78 17.33
C TYR A 16 9.89 -26.40 16.99
N ARG A 17 10.47 -26.11 15.83
CA ARG A 17 11.76 -26.67 15.39
C ARG A 17 12.57 -25.62 14.63
N GLN A 18 13.74 -25.29 15.13
CA GLN A 18 14.83 -24.71 14.32
C GLN A 18 15.30 -25.79 13.31
N ARG A 19 14.66 -25.86 12.14
CA ARG A 19 15.14 -26.71 11.04
C ARG A 19 15.54 -25.83 9.87
N GLU A 20 16.81 -25.92 9.48
CA GLU A 20 17.43 -25.24 8.35
C GLU A 20 17.01 -25.79 6.97
N ASP A 21 16.31 -26.94 6.88
CA ASP A 21 16.13 -27.73 5.65
C ASP A 21 14.70 -27.80 5.09
N SER A 22 13.76 -26.92 5.48
CA SER A 22 12.42 -26.93 4.90
C SER A 22 12.17 -25.71 4.03
N ARG A 23 11.51 -25.91 2.88
CA ARG A 23 11.08 -24.85 1.98
C ARG A 23 10.24 -23.81 2.72
N LYS A 24 10.65 -22.56 2.64
CA LYS A 24 10.00 -21.43 3.31
C LYS A 24 8.85 -20.90 2.47
N TYR A 25 7.70 -20.67 3.10
CA TYR A 25 6.52 -20.10 2.45
C TYR A 25 6.14 -18.79 3.12
N PHE A 26 5.86 -17.78 2.32
CA PHE A 26 5.34 -16.51 2.82
C PHE A 26 4.54 -15.80 1.74
N SER A 27 3.46 -15.13 2.11
CA SER A 27 2.63 -14.39 1.16
C SER A 27 2.13 -13.08 1.77
N VAL A 28 2.22 -12.02 0.99
CA VAL A 28 1.68 -10.69 1.28
C VAL A 28 0.68 -10.31 0.21
N SER A 29 -0.45 -9.72 0.61
CA SER A 29 -1.35 -8.99 -0.28
C SER A 29 -1.29 -7.51 0.03
N THR A 30 -1.22 -6.66 -0.99
CA THR A 30 -1.06 -5.22 -0.83
C THR A 30 -1.87 -4.46 -1.85
N GLN A 31 -2.32 -3.25 -1.51
CA GLN A 31 -2.67 -2.25 -2.52
C GLN A 31 -1.44 -1.95 -3.37
N HIS A 32 -1.60 -1.21 -4.47
CA HIS A 32 -0.55 -1.00 -5.47
C HIS A 32 0.57 -0.04 -5.00
N TYR A 33 1.30 -0.45 -3.96
CA TYR A 33 2.37 0.34 -3.35
C TYR A 33 3.77 -0.13 -3.75
N THR A 34 4.59 0.78 -4.22
CA THR A 34 5.99 0.50 -4.57
C THR A 34 6.86 0.19 -3.35
N PHE A 35 6.58 0.80 -2.20
CA PHE A 35 7.34 0.59 -0.97
C PHE A 35 7.14 -0.82 -0.38
N THR A 36 6.00 -1.49 -0.62
CA THR A 36 5.80 -2.87 -0.21
C THR A 36 6.70 -3.82 -1.00
N ALA A 37 6.88 -3.57 -2.30
CA ALA A 37 7.83 -4.33 -3.12
C ALA A 37 9.28 -4.14 -2.62
N GLN A 38 9.66 -2.92 -2.19
CA GLN A 38 10.97 -2.64 -1.62
C GLN A 38 11.19 -3.43 -0.31
N ALA A 39 10.21 -3.41 0.60
CA ALA A 39 10.26 -4.18 1.84
C ALA A 39 10.35 -5.69 1.56
N PHE A 40 9.64 -6.17 0.53
CA PHE A 40 9.68 -7.56 0.12
C PHE A 40 11.04 -7.99 -0.44
N VAL A 41 11.73 -7.11 -1.17
CA VAL A 41 13.11 -7.37 -1.62
C VAL A 41 14.06 -7.49 -0.42
N GLU A 42 13.91 -6.66 0.62
CA GLU A 42 14.71 -6.78 1.84
C GLU A 42 14.43 -8.10 2.56
N LEU A 43 13.17 -8.51 2.68
CA LEU A 43 12.80 -9.83 3.20
C LEU A 43 13.49 -10.97 2.45
N VAL A 44 13.42 -10.97 1.11
CA VAL A 44 14.02 -12.04 0.31
C VAL A 44 15.53 -12.11 0.49
N ARG A 45 16.19 -10.95 0.57
CA ARG A 45 17.66 -10.88 0.80
C ARG A 45 18.06 -11.41 2.19
N GLU A 46 17.26 -11.12 3.19
CA GLU A 46 17.58 -11.48 4.58
C GLU A 46 17.15 -12.91 4.90
N TYR A 47 15.98 -13.33 4.44
CA TYR A 47 15.34 -14.57 4.86
C TYR A 47 15.23 -15.66 3.78
N GLY A 48 15.43 -15.35 2.50
CA GLY A 48 15.20 -16.27 1.38
C GLY A 48 15.97 -17.60 1.54
N GLY A 49 17.29 -17.58 1.44
CA GLY A 49 18.11 -18.81 1.42
C GLY A 49 17.97 -19.56 0.10
N ASP A 50 18.15 -20.89 0.11
CA ASP A 50 18.26 -21.71 -1.11
C ASP A 50 16.90 -22.28 -1.58
N ASP A 51 15.90 -22.41 -0.69
CA ASP A 51 14.58 -22.95 -1.05
C ASP A 51 13.45 -22.16 -0.38
N TYR A 52 12.74 -21.38 -1.18
CA TYR A 52 11.59 -20.60 -0.73
C TYR A 52 10.54 -20.42 -1.82
N GLU A 53 9.31 -20.17 -1.41
CA GLU A 53 8.21 -19.73 -2.26
C GLU A 53 7.52 -18.53 -1.60
N PHE A 54 7.93 -17.33 -1.96
CA PHE A 54 7.37 -16.09 -1.44
C PHE A 54 6.50 -15.41 -2.48
N SER A 55 5.37 -14.85 -2.07
CA SER A 55 4.40 -14.20 -2.97
C SER A 55 4.07 -12.80 -2.50
N LEU A 56 4.22 -11.83 -3.38
CA LEU A 56 3.69 -10.47 -3.25
C LEU A 56 2.56 -10.30 -4.25
N LEU A 57 1.34 -10.08 -3.75
CA LEU A 57 0.13 -9.97 -4.54
C LEU A 57 -0.39 -8.53 -4.46
N GLU A 58 -0.38 -7.82 -5.59
CA GLU A 58 -1.06 -6.53 -5.69
C GLU A 58 -2.52 -6.80 -6.03
N GLU A 59 -3.41 -6.37 -5.16
CA GLU A 59 -4.82 -6.77 -5.17
C GLU A 59 -5.73 -5.63 -4.73
N ARG A 60 -6.99 -5.69 -5.12
CA ARG A 60 -8.08 -4.84 -4.64
C ARG A 60 -8.21 -4.91 -3.12
N THR A 61 -8.65 -3.84 -2.48
CA THR A 61 -8.76 -3.75 -1.02
C THR A 61 -9.63 -4.87 -0.42
N SER A 62 -10.79 -5.18 -1.01
CA SER A 62 -11.63 -6.30 -0.57
C SER A 62 -10.91 -7.65 -0.66
N LYS A 63 -10.12 -7.84 -1.72
CA LYS A 63 -9.36 -9.08 -1.94
C LYS A 63 -8.19 -9.22 -0.99
N ILE A 64 -7.54 -8.14 -0.61
CA ILE A 64 -6.50 -8.13 0.44
C ILE A 64 -7.10 -8.65 1.75
N ILE A 65 -8.25 -8.10 2.16
CA ILE A 65 -8.95 -8.51 3.38
C ILE A 65 -9.32 -10.00 3.30
N GLU A 66 -9.90 -10.44 2.19
CA GLU A 66 -10.25 -11.84 1.95
C GLU A 66 -9.03 -12.77 2.00
N ASN A 67 -7.92 -12.38 1.38
CA ASN A 67 -6.69 -13.17 1.34
C ASN A 67 -6.11 -13.36 2.75
N VAL A 68 -6.11 -12.32 3.60
CA VAL A 68 -5.64 -12.44 5.00
C VAL A 68 -6.63 -13.25 5.84
N LYS A 69 -7.93 -13.01 5.71
CA LYS A 69 -8.98 -13.81 6.36
C LYS A 69 -8.82 -15.30 6.08
N ASN A 70 -8.64 -15.66 4.81
CA ASN A 70 -8.56 -17.05 4.33
C ASN A 70 -7.13 -17.62 4.39
N LEU A 71 -6.17 -16.92 5.01
CA LEU A 71 -4.78 -17.36 5.15
C LEU A 71 -4.07 -17.63 3.80
N LYS A 72 -4.54 -17.02 2.71
CA LYS A 72 -3.83 -17.00 1.43
C LYS A 72 -2.63 -16.06 1.51
N SER A 73 -2.76 -14.98 2.28
CA SER A 73 -1.67 -14.09 2.66
C SER A 73 -1.59 -14.00 4.18
N GLU A 74 -0.39 -13.96 4.72
CA GLU A 74 -0.18 -13.78 6.15
C GLU A 74 -0.38 -12.32 6.56
N ILE A 75 0.05 -11.40 5.70
CA ILE A 75 -0.02 -9.96 5.92
C ILE A 75 -0.74 -9.31 4.74
N GLY A 76 -1.66 -8.38 5.08
CA GLY A 76 -2.23 -7.42 4.14
C GLY A 76 -1.63 -6.04 4.36
N VAL A 77 -1.49 -5.23 3.31
CA VAL A 77 -1.08 -3.82 3.44
C VAL A 77 -2.10 -2.96 2.71
N LEU A 78 -2.74 -2.06 3.44
CA LEU A 78 -3.73 -1.11 2.91
C LEU A 78 -3.67 0.22 3.67
N TYR A 79 -4.39 1.25 3.18
CA TYR A 79 -4.52 2.50 3.90
C TYR A 79 -5.92 2.71 4.47
N LEU A 80 -5.97 3.53 5.51
CA LEU A 80 -7.18 4.12 6.07
C LEU A 80 -7.12 5.65 5.90
N SER A 81 -8.27 6.26 5.63
CA SER A 81 -8.49 7.70 5.63
C SER A 81 -9.70 8.02 6.50
N HIS A 82 -9.94 9.30 6.75
CA HIS A 82 -11.16 9.71 7.47
C HIS A 82 -12.44 9.16 6.81
N PHE A 83 -12.44 9.06 5.47
CA PHE A 83 -13.59 8.59 4.72
C PHE A 83 -13.88 7.08 4.90
N ASN A 84 -12.85 6.23 4.85
CA ASN A 84 -13.05 4.76 4.81
C ASN A 84 -12.80 4.05 6.14
N GLU A 85 -12.15 4.69 7.12
CA GLU A 85 -11.66 4.07 8.35
C GLU A 85 -12.75 3.34 9.12
N THR A 86 -13.89 3.99 9.35
CA THR A 86 -14.99 3.41 10.14
C THR A 86 -15.51 2.12 9.53
N VAL A 87 -15.69 2.10 8.20
CA VAL A 87 -16.21 0.93 7.47
C VAL A 87 -15.19 -0.18 7.43
N ILE A 88 -13.94 0.15 7.03
CA ILE A 88 -12.88 -0.87 6.93
C ILE A 88 -12.58 -1.49 8.30
N ARG A 89 -12.44 -0.69 9.37
CA ARG A 89 -12.20 -1.23 10.72
C ARG A 89 -13.34 -2.12 11.20
N LYS A 90 -14.60 -1.80 10.86
CA LYS A 90 -15.74 -2.67 11.18
C LYS A 90 -15.60 -4.01 10.47
N ILE A 91 -15.31 -4.03 9.17
CA ILE A 91 -15.11 -5.25 8.40
C ILE A 91 -13.96 -6.07 8.98
N LEU A 92 -12.81 -5.45 9.25
CA LEU A 92 -11.65 -6.14 9.83
C LEU A 92 -12.01 -6.80 11.16
N LYS A 93 -12.75 -6.10 12.03
CA LYS A 93 -13.18 -6.63 13.34
C LYS A 93 -14.14 -7.83 13.18
N GLU A 94 -15.10 -7.76 12.27
CA GLU A 94 -16.04 -8.85 11.98
C GLU A 94 -15.32 -10.10 11.46
N GLU A 95 -14.18 -9.92 10.77
CA GLU A 95 -13.38 -11.00 10.21
C GLU A 95 -12.21 -11.44 11.13
N ASN A 96 -12.18 -10.97 12.38
CA ASN A 96 -11.10 -11.24 13.35
C ASN A 96 -9.71 -10.83 12.84
N LEU A 97 -9.66 -9.69 12.14
CA LEU A 97 -8.44 -9.08 11.64
C LEU A 97 -8.10 -7.83 12.45
N THR A 98 -6.81 -7.54 12.58
CA THR A 98 -6.27 -6.35 13.24
C THR A 98 -5.58 -5.47 12.20
N PHE A 99 -5.62 -4.16 12.41
CA PHE A 99 -4.88 -3.17 11.63
C PHE A 99 -3.83 -2.51 12.51
N GLN A 100 -2.57 -2.69 12.16
CA GLN A 100 -1.43 -2.04 12.80
C GLN A 100 -0.99 -0.86 11.92
N PRO A 101 -1.13 0.39 12.37
CA PRO A 101 -0.66 1.55 11.61
C PRO A 101 0.87 1.53 11.53
N LEU A 102 1.41 1.86 10.36
CA LEU A 102 2.85 1.94 10.08
C LEU A 102 3.30 3.39 9.95
N PHE A 103 2.59 4.18 9.14
CA PHE A 103 2.87 5.61 8.95
C PHE A 103 1.63 6.34 8.43
N THR A 104 1.58 7.65 8.69
CA THR A 104 0.54 8.55 8.19
C THR A 104 1.15 9.61 7.29
N VAL A 105 0.51 9.89 6.16
CA VAL A 105 1.00 10.84 5.16
C VAL A 105 -0.11 11.79 4.69
N LYS A 106 0.28 12.99 4.26
CA LYS A 106 -0.57 13.84 3.43
C LYS A 106 -0.63 13.25 2.01
N PRO A 107 -1.79 13.28 1.34
CA PRO A 107 -1.88 12.82 -0.04
C PRO A 107 -1.07 13.70 -1.00
N HIS A 108 -0.55 13.06 -2.03
CA HIS A 108 0.17 13.69 -3.12
C HIS A 108 -0.47 13.33 -4.45
N VAL A 109 -0.31 14.22 -5.42
CA VAL A 109 -0.68 13.97 -6.81
C VAL A 109 0.56 13.48 -7.55
N PHE A 110 0.47 12.33 -8.17
CA PHE A 110 1.49 11.82 -9.08
C PHE A 110 1.19 12.30 -10.49
N LEU A 111 2.18 12.89 -11.14
CA LEU A 111 2.10 13.56 -12.43
C LEU A 111 3.33 13.23 -13.27
N ALA A 112 3.19 13.23 -14.60
CA ALA A 112 4.37 13.33 -15.45
C ALA A 112 5.12 14.63 -15.15
N ARG A 113 6.46 14.62 -15.21
CA ARG A 113 7.30 15.82 -15.01
C ARG A 113 6.93 16.99 -15.95
N ARG A 114 6.46 16.67 -17.16
CA ARG A 114 6.01 17.65 -18.16
C ARG A 114 4.55 18.11 -17.98
N HIS A 115 3.83 17.55 -17.00
CA HIS A 115 2.43 17.91 -16.76
C HIS A 115 2.31 19.38 -16.33
N PRO A 116 1.27 20.15 -16.78
CA PRO A 116 1.13 21.58 -16.43
C PRO A 116 1.13 21.87 -14.92
N LEU A 117 0.67 20.93 -14.08
CA LEU A 117 0.67 21.08 -12.63
C LEU A 117 2.00 20.67 -11.96
N ALA A 118 2.96 20.13 -12.71
CA ALA A 118 4.22 19.64 -12.14
C ALA A 118 5.11 20.74 -11.55
N GLU A 119 4.95 22.00 -12.02
CA GLU A 119 5.71 23.15 -11.50
C GLU A 119 5.09 23.76 -10.22
N LYS A 120 3.87 23.37 -9.85
CA LYS A 120 3.23 23.85 -8.62
C LYS A 120 3.90 23.24 -7.39
N SER A 121 4.20 24.05 -6.39
CA SER A 121 4.63 23.56 -5.07
C SER A 121 3.52 22.90 -4.27
N LEU A 122 2.26 23.30 -4.51
CA LEU A 122 1.05 22.77 -3.89
C LEU A 122 -0.07 22.74 -4.93
N VAL A 123 -0.67 21.59 -5.16
CA VAL A 123 -1.78 21.40 -6.12
C VAL A 123 -3.11 21.55 -5.38
N GLN A 124 -3.99 22.40 -5.89
CA GLN A 124 -5.36 22.50 -5.36
C GLN A 124 -6.25 21.41 -5.94
N VAL A 125 -7.21 20.90 -5.15
CA VAL A 125 -8.18 19.90 -5.64
C VAL A 125 -8.93 20.40 -6.88
N ALA A 126 -9.22 21.70 -6.96
CA ALA A 126 -9.89 22.32 -8.11
C ALA A 126 -9.03 22.29 -9.39
N ASP A 127 -7.69 22.31 -9.28
CA ASP A 127 -6.79 22.24 -10.44
C ASP A 127 -6.93 20.93 -11.20
N LEU A 128 -7.31 19.85 -10.49
CA LEU A 128 -7.37 18.49 -11.03
C LEU A 128 -8.54 18.25 -11.98
N ALA A 129 -9.59 19.08 -11.92
CA ALA A 129 -10.83 18.90 -12.69
C ALA A 129 -10.63 18.93 -14.23
N ALA A 130 -9.56 19.58 -14.69
CA ALA A 130 -9.25 19.68 -16.12
C ALA A 130 -8.61 18.40 -16.70
N PHE A 131 -8.04 17.53 -15.86
CA PHE A 131 -7.20 16.41 -16.26
C PHE A 131 -7.84 15.05 -15.99
N PRO A 132 -7.48 13.99 -16.74
CA PRO A 132 -7.96 12.64 -16.46
C PRO A 132 -7.41 12.11 -15.12
N CYS A 133 -8.31 11.57 -14.29
CA CYS A 133 -7.94 10.85 -13.07
C CYS A 133 -7.75 9.36 -13.37
N VAL A 134 -6.65 8.77 -12.94
CA VAL A 134 -6.41 7.33 -13.02
C VAL A 134 -6.61 6.74 -11.64
N THR A 135 -7.44 5.70 -11.53
CA THR A 135 -7.66 4.95 -10.30
C THR A 135 -7.63 3.45 -10.56
N PHE A 136 -7.37 2.67 -9.51
CA PHE A 136 -7.43 1.23 -9.61
C PHE A 136 -8.87 0.72 -9.54
N ASP A 137 -9.20 -0.20 -10.45
CA ASP A 137 -10.50 -0.86 -10.49
C ASP A 137 -10.71 -1.73 -9.25
N GLN A 138 -11.82 -1.50 -8.53
CA GLN A 138 -12.18 -2.27 -7.33
C GLN A 138 -13.18 -3.40 -7.62
N GLY A 139 -13.56 -3.63 -8.90
CA GLY A 139 -14.45 -4.68 -9.35
C GLY A 139 -15.91 -4.48 -8.98
N ASP A 140 -16.67 -5.58 -8.97
CA ASP A 140 -18.13 -5.56 -8.77
C ASP A 140 -18.56 -5.20 -7.34
N GLU A 141 -17.70 -5.41 -6.35
CA GLU A 141 -17.91 -4.99 -4.95
C GLU A 141 -17.66 -3.50 -4.74
N ASN A 142 -18.04 -2.69 -5.70
CA ASN A 142 -17.68 -1.29 -5.92
C ASN A 142 -18.20 -0.35 -4.82
N SER A 143 -17.80 -0.59 -3.58
CA SER A 143 -17.96 0.36 -2.49
C SER A 143 -16.83 1.37 -2.57
N PHE A 144 -17.15 2.66 -2.63
CA PHE A 144 -16.17 3.75 -2.56
C PHE A 144 -15.21 3.65 -1.36
N TYR A 145 -15.59 2.90 -0.32
CA TYR A 145 -14.73 2.66 0.85
C TYR A 145 -13.53 1.75 0.56
N PHE A 146 -13.52 1.02 -0.57
CA PHE A 146 -12.42 0.14 -0.96
C PHE A 146 -11.44 0.77 -1.94
N THR A 147 -11.70 2.00 -2.42
CA THR A 147 -10.81 2.69 -3.35
C THR A 147 -9.42 2.89 -2.77
N GLU A 148 -8.42 2.87 -3.64
CA GLU A 148 -7.01 3.06 -3.27
C GLU A 148 -6.58 4.54 -3.34
N GLU A 149 -7.41 5.37 -3.97
CA GLU A 149 -7.20 6.80 -4.14
C GLU A 149 -8.23 7.60 -3.35
N LEU A 150 -7.76 8.69 -2.76
CA LEU A 150 -8.65 9.67 -2.13
C LEU A 150 -9.49 10.40 -3.19
N PHE A 151 -10.69 10.80 -2.78
CA PHE A 151 -11.65 11.55 -3.60
C PHE A 151 -12.21 10.79 -4.82
N SER A 152 -12.00 9.49 -4.93
CA SER A 152 -12.60 8.66 -5.98
C SER A 152 -14.12 8.53 -5.87
N GLU A 153 -14.72 8.89 -4.71
CA GLU A 153 -16.16 9.01 -4.54
C GLU A 153 -16.77 10.21 -5.29
N ARG A 154 -15.93 11.14 -5.74
CA ARG A 154 -16.39 12.33 -6.49
C ARG A 154 -16.67 11.96 -7.93
N SER A 155 -17.68 12.62 -8.52
CA SER A 155 -17.94 12.52 -9.94
C SER A 155 -16.77 13.13 -10.73
N LEU A 156 -16.00 12.29 -11.42
CA LEU A 156 -14.87 12.69 -12.23
C LEU A 156 -15.27 12.72 -13.70
N PRO A 157 -15.22 13.87 -14.39
CA PRO A 157 -15.63 13.97 -15.80
C PRO A 157 -14.71 13.21 -16.75
N LYS A 158 -13.44 12.97 -16.35
CA LYS A 158 -12.44 12.20 -17.11
C LYS A 158 -11.84 11.18 -16.15
N HIS A 159 -12.25 9.93 -16.27
CA HIS A 159 -11.85 8.87 -15.36
C HIS A 159 -11.34 7.65 -16.14
N LEU A 160 -10.18 7.14 -15.74
CA LEU A 160 -9.52 5.98 -16.30
C LEU A 160 -9.37 4.92 -15.20
N LEU A 161 -9.91 3.73 -15.44
CA LEU A 161 -9.77 2.58 -14.54
C LEU A 161 -8.67 1.67 -15.05
N VAL A 162 -7.80 1.24 -14.16
CA VAL A 162 -6.67 0.34 -14.45
C VAL A 162 -6.63 -0.81 -13.45
N THR A 163 -5.91 -1.86 -13.79
CA THR A 163 -5.71 -3.04 -12.93
C THR A 163 -4.25 -3.29 -12.60
N ASP A 164 -3.33 -2.47 -13.13
CA ASP A 164 -1.89 -2.62 -12.92
C ASP A 164 -1.17 -1.26 -12.90
N ARG A 165 0.00 -1.23 -12.26
CA ARG A 165 0.81 -0.01 -12.10
C ARG A 165 1.48 0.45 -13.39
N ALA A 166 1.76 -0.44 -14.33
CA ALA A 166 2.42 -0.03 -15.58
C ALA A 166 1.47 0.85 -16.40
N ALA A 167 0.18 0.48 -16.50
CA ALA A 167 -0.85 1.30 -17.13
C ALA A 167 -1.00 2.67 -16.48
N VAL A 168 -0.90 2.77 -15.13
CA VAL A 168 -0.90 4.08 -14.44
C VAL A 168 0.23 4.94 -14.97
N VAL A 169 1.48 4.44 -14.98
CA VAL A 169 2.65 5.19 -15.43
C VAL A 169 2.50 5.65 -16.88
N ASP A 170 2.05 4.76 -17.77
CA ASP A 170 1.82 5.09 -19.18
C ASP A 170 0.79 6.20 -19.35
N PHE A 171 -0.30 6.17 -18.60
CA PHE A 171 -1.36 7.19 -18.68
C PHE A 171 -0.91 8.54 -18.09
N LEU A 172 -0.15 8.52 -17.00
CA LEU A 172 0.45 9.74 -16.45
C LEU A 172 1.39 10.40 -17.49
N ILE A 173 2.22 9.60 -18.17
CA ILE A 173 3.21 10.10 -19.13
C ILE A 173 2.55 10.57 -20.44
N HIS A 174 1.57 9.86 -20.95
CA HIS A 174 1.08 10.08 -22.32
C HIS A 174 -0.26 10.82 -22.42
N LEU A 175 -1.05 10.90 -21.35
CA LEU A 175 -2.40 11.48 -21.38
C LEU A 175 -2.55 12.74 -20.50
N GLU A 176 -1.47 13.28 -19.95
CA GLU A 176 -1.54 14.34 -18.93
C GLU A 176 -2.52 13.97 -17.80
N ALA A 177 -2.51 12.70 -17.42
CA ALA A 177 -3.35 12.19 -16.34
C ALA A 177 -2.69 12.38 -14.98
N TYR A 178 -3.47 12.20 -13.91
CA TYR A 178 -3.00 12.20 -12.55
C TYR A 178 -3.56 11.02 -11.76
N THR A 179 -2.88 10.64 -10.67
CA THR A 179 -3.44 9.79 -9.61
C THR A 179 -3.10 10.38 -8.24
N ILE A 180 -3.90 10.07 -7.21
CA ILE A 180 -3.68 10.53 -5.83
C ILE A 180 -3.16 9.36 -5.00
N ALA A 181 -2.00 9.54 -4.39
CA ALA A 181 -1.32 8.49 -3.66
C ALA A 181 -0.57 9.02 -2.43
N THR A 182 0.16 8.14 -1.75
CA THR A 182 0.88 8.45 -0.50
C THR A 182 2.06 9.41 -0.64
N GLY A 183 2.47 9.76 -1.85
CA GLY A 183 3.66 10.59 -2.10
C GLY A 183 4.98 9.81 -2.04
N VAL A 184 4.94 8.52 -1.71
CA VAL A 184 6.12 7.65 -1.68
C VAL A 184 6.42 7.16 -3.08
N LEU A 185 7.43 7.78 -3.71
CA LEU A 185 7.81 7.51 -5.10
C LEU A 185 9.30 7.15 -5.19
N PRO A 186 9.65 5.84 -5.17
CA PRO A 186 11.03 5.41 -5.33
C PRO A 186 11.57 5.77 -6.72
N SER A 187 12.65 6.54 -6.78
CA SER A 187 13.25 7.04 -8.02
C SER A 187 13.67 5.95 -9.01
N TYR A 188 14.03 4.77 -8.52
CA TYR A 188 14.46 3.65 -9.36
C TYR A 188 13.33 2.96 -10.14
N LEU A 189 12.06 3.16 -9.76
CA LEU A 189 10.91 2.53 -10.42
C LEU A 189 10.28 3.41 -11.50
N HIS A 190 10.33 4.73 -11.32
CA HIS A 190 9.64 5.67 -12.20
C HIS A 190 10.60 6.63 -12.92
N GLY A 191 11.92 6.45 -12.71
CA GLY A 191 12.93 7.32 -13.28
C GLY A 191 12.74 8.78 -12.84
N GLN A 192 13.06 9.69 -13.76
CA GLN A 192 12.84 11.13 -13.56
C GLN A 192 11.53 11.63 -14.20
N ASP A 193 10.72 10.74 -14.79
CA ASP A 193 9.58 11.13 -15.61
C ASP A 193 8.30 11.39 -14.80
N ILE A 194 8.20 10.82 -13.60
CA ILE A 194 7.08 11.05 -12.67
C ILE A 194 7.54 11.88 -11.48
N VAL A 195 6.70 12.80 -11.05
CA VAL A 195 6.88 13.62 -9.86
C VAL A 195 5.68 13.52 -8.92
N ALA A 196 5.92 13.64 -7.63
CA ALA A 196 4.90 13.79 -6.61
C ALA A 196 4.76 15.27 -6.23
N ARG A 197 3.54 15.78 -6.13
CA ARG A 197 3.25 17.13 -5.64
C ARG A 197 2.25 17.08 -4.48
N PRO A 198 2.48 17.79 -3.38
CA PRO A 198 1.54 17.84 -2.28
C PRO A 198 0.15 18.30 -2.76
N LEU A 199 -0.90 17.68 -2.24
CA LEU A 199 -2.29 18.05 -2.50
C LEU A 199 -2.82 18.91 -1.34
N ALA A 200 -3.43 20.04 -1.65
CA ALA A 200 -4.02 20.95 -0.67
C ALA A 200 -5.31 20.33 -0.10
N THR A 201 -5.20 19.61 1.01
CA THR A 201 -6.32 18.98 1.71
C THR A 201 -5.92 18.68 3.15
N ASP A 202 -6.92 18.60 4.03
CA ASP A 202 -6.76 18.14 5.43
C ASP A 202 -6.81 16.62 5.57
N GLU A 203 -7.12 15.91 4.48
CA GLU A 203 -7.15 14.45 4.47
C GLU A 203 -5.77 13.85 4.78
N ARG A 204 -5.80 12.67 5.39
CA ARG A 204 -4.61 11.87 5.72
C ARG A 204 -4.80 10.43 5.23
N MET A 205 -3.70 9.83 4.87
CA MET A 205 -3.62 8.42 4.51
C MET A 205 -2.77 7.70 5.55
N THR A 206 -3.38 6.86 6.38
CA THR A 206 -2.66 6.00 7.34
C THR A 206 -2.47 4.63 6.72
N VAL A 207 -1.27 4.33 6.28
CA VAL A 207 -0.90 3.01 5.78
C VAL A 207 -0.62 2.08 6.96
N GLY A 208 -1.11 0.85 6.87
CA GLY A 208 -0.91 -0.13 7.93
C GLY A 208 -0.93 -1.56 7.44
N ALA A 209 -0.50 -2.45 8.32
CA ALA A 209 -0.51 -3.89 8.12
C ALA A 209 -1.79 -4.50 8.70
N VAL A 210 -2.41 -5.39 7.94
CA VAL A 210 -3.57 -6.19 8.35
C VAL A 210 -3.11 -7.63 8.60
N GLN A 211 -3.48 -8.16 9.75
CA GLN A 211 -3.13 -9.51 10.16
C GLN A 211 -4.29 -10.18 10.90
N ARG A 212 -4.27 -11.48 11.02
CA ARG A 212 -5.21 -12.19 11.89
C ARG A 212 -4.89 -11.95 13.36
N GLY A 213 -5.91 -11.61 14.15
CA GLY A 213 -5.76 -11.34 15.57
C GLY A 213 -5.45 -12.59 16.43
N ASP A 214 -5.74 -13.78 15.91
CA ASP A 214 -5.58 -15.08 16.58
C ASP A 214 -4.34 -15.87 16.14
N ARG A 215 -3.42 -15.25 15.40
CA ARG A 215 -2.24 -15.91 14.85
C ARG A 215 -0.93 -15.24 15.28
N ILE A 216 0.09 -16.07 15.42
CA ILE A 216 1.46 -15.61 15.61
C ILE A 216 2.06 -15.34 14.22
N THR A 217 2.70 -14.19 14.09
CA THR A 217 3.41 -13.82 12.86
C THR A 217 4.63 -14.72 12.70
N SER A 218 4.80 -15.32 11.52
CA SER A 218 5.95 -16.14 11.17
C SER A 218 7.26 -15.34 11.16
N ALA A 219 8.40 -16.01 11.18
CA ALA A 219 9.69 -15.33 11.11
C ALA A 219 9.85 -14.50 9.81
N PRO A 220 9.49 -14.99 8.59
CA PRO A 220 9.44 -14.14 7.39
C PRO A 220 8.49 -12.95 7.54
N GLY A 221 7.32 -13.16 8.18
CA GLY A 221 6.35 -12.10 8.43
C GLY A 221 6.91 -11.00 9.34
N GLN A 222 7.62 -11.37 10.40
CA GLN A 222 8.30 -10.41 11.29
C GLN A 222 9.38 -9.64 10.55
N THR A 223 10.19 -10.30 9.72
CA THR A 223 11.21 -9.65 8.89
C THR A 223 10.57 -8.66 7.90
N PHE A 224 9.46 -9.07 7.26
CA PHE A 224 8.75 -8.17 6.34
C PHE A 224 8.17 -6.95 7.06
N LEU A 225 7.54 -7.10 8.23
CA LEU A 225 7.03 -5.98 9.02
C LEU A 225 8.16 -5.03 9.46
N ALA A 226 9.29 -5.57 9.91
CA ALA A 226 10.46 -4.77 10.26
C ALA A 226 11.01 -3.98 9.05
N ALA A 227 11.02 -4.60 7.86
CA ALA A 227 11.40 -3.92 6.62
C ALA A 227 10.40 -2.80 6.26
N LEU A 228 9.08 -3.04 6.39
CA LEU A 228 8.06 -1.99 6.19
C LEU A 228 8.24 -0.82 7.16
N GLU A 229 8.47 -1.08 8.44
CA GLU A 229 8.73 -0.04 9.43
C GLU A 229 10.00 0.75 9.13
N LYS A 230 11.05 0.09 8.62
CA LYS A 230 12.28 0.76 8.18
C LYS A 230 12.01 1.70 6.99
N VAL A 231 11.22 1.26 6.01
CA VAL A 231 10.78 2.11 4.89
C VAL A 231 9.95 3.28 5.42
N ALA A 232 9.02 3.04 6.33
CA ALA A 232 8.19 4.08 6.96
C ALA A 232 9.04 5.16 7.64
N ARG A 233 10.01 4.75 8.47
CA ARG A 233 10.97 5.69 9.10
C ARG A 233 11.81 6.46 8.08
N GLY A 234 12.16 5.85 6.96
CA GLY A 234 12.85 6.52 5.85
C GLY A 234 11.99 7.63 5.23
N ILE A 235 10.71 7.34 4.99
CA ILE A 235 9.73 8.29 4.47
C ILE A 235 9.56 9.48 5.42
N GLU A 236 9.35 9.23 6.71
CA GLU A 236 9.21 10.29 7.72
C GLU A 236 10.46 11.18 7.80
N LYS A 237 11.65 10.59 7.77
CA LYS A 237 12.91 11.34 7.78
C LYS A 237 13.09 12.22 6.54
N GLU A 238 12.71 11.74 5.38
CA GLU A 238 12.78 12.50 4.13
C GLU A 238 11.78 13.66 4.13
N ARG A 239 10.59 13.47 4.66
CA ARG A 239 9.54 14.48 4.81
C ARG A 239 9.96 15.61 5.74
N ARG A 240 10.58 15.30 6.89
CA ARG A 240 11.16 16.31 7.77
C ARG A 240 12.22 17.16 7.05
N ARG A 241 13.02 16.52 6.21
CA ARG A 241 14.06 17.23 5.44
C ARG A 241 13.47 18.15 4.36
N THR A 242 12.33 17.81 3.78
CA THR A 242 11.66 18.57 2.71
C THR A 242 10.64 19.59 3.23
N GLY A 243 10.40 19.66 4.55
CA GLY A 243 9.41 20.55 5.15
C GLY A 243 7.95 20.13 4.94
N ASP A 244 7.71 18.90 4.52
CA ASP A 244 6.37 18.30 4.34
C ASP A 244 5.91 17.62 5.66
N GLU A 245 6.11 18.32 6.78
CA GLU A 245 5.68 17.82 8.09
C GLU A 245 4.16 17.93 8.26
N LEU A 246 3.57 16.91 8.89
CA LEU A 246 2.27 17.05 9.51
C LEU A 246 2.48 18.05 10.66
N GLU A 247 1.79 19.19 10.67
CA GLU A 247 1.74 20.05 11.84
C GLU A 247 1.36 19.16 13.02
N GLY A 248 2.20 19.15 14.06
CA GLY A 248 2.08 18.22 15.17
C GLY A 248 0.71 18.33 15.82
N GLU A 249 0.08 17.18 16.08
CA GLU A 249 -0.90 17.11 17.14
C GLU A 249 -0.17 17.52 18.43
N ASP A 250 -0.46 18.72 18.92
CA ASP A 250 -0.13 19.10 20.28
C ASP A 250 -0.73 18.06 21.21
N ALA A 251 0.16 17.35 21.89
CA ALA A 251 -0.22 16.46 22.97
C ALA A 251 -0.87 17.30 24.08
N ASP A 252 -2.17 17.07 24.29
CA ASP A 252 -2.88 17.31 25.53
C ASP A 252 -3.56 16.03 26.01
#